data_f6e490eec5670b3fcfdfb6905c26905f
#
_entry.id   f6e490eec5670b3fcfdfb6905c26905f
#
_cell.length_a   1.000
_cell.length_b   1.000
_cell.length_c   1.000
_cell.angle_alpha   90.00
_cell.angle_beta   90.00
_cell.angle_gamma   90.00
#
_symmetry.space_group_name_H-M   'P 1'
#
loop_
_entity.id
_entity.type
_entity.pdbx_description
1 polymer ?
#
loop_
_entity_poly.entity_id
_entity_poly.type
_entity_poly.pdbx_seq_one_letter_code
_entity_poly.pdbx_strand_id
1 'polypeptide(L)'
;VTIVVKIGGAAIEDAATLRKCARSVAELAQDGHRVAVVHGGGNALTHMLSRLGKKSEFVDGLRITDAETRDTALMVLGGIINKKLVAAIQSAGMPAIGFCGGDGMTFRARKKFVHGRDLGFVGEICFAEPCWIEALWQQGGIPVLASLALGADGEYYNVNADEMAASCAAACHANTLIFLTDVPGVKDAAGSVMPWLSTKQAAELAAGSIISGGMLPKLQACGQALKQGVGRVRILPATEAEVLPQFYLTRLSCGTEVTYS
;
A
#
# COMPACT_ATOMS: atom_id res chain seq x y z
N VAL A 1 2.69 -19.09 4.74
CA VAL A 1 1.75 -18.00 5.10
C VAL A 1 1.66 -16.99 3.98
N THR A 2 0.54 -16.26 3.93
CA THR A 2 0.30 -15.19 2.96
C THR A 2 0.56 -13.84 3.60
N ILE A 3 1.42 -13.04 2.98
CA ILE A 3 1.85 -11.73 3.48
C ILE A 3 1.65 -10.69 2.38
N VAL A 4 0.96 -9.60 2.70
CA VAL A 4 0.89 -8.44 1.82
C VAL A 4 1.75 -7.33 2.41
N VAL A 5 2.67 -6.79 1.61
CA VAL A 5 3.56 -5.71 2.00
C VAL A 5 3.24 -4.47 1.19
N LYS A 6 2.78 -3.41 1.84
CA LYS A 6 2.60 -2.11 1.20
C LYS A 6 3.87 -1.28 1.37
N ILE A 7 4.46 -0.82 0.27
CA ILE A 7 5.64 0.03 0.28
C ILE A 7 5.25 1.48 -0.02
N GLY A 8 5.60 2.40 0.86
CA GLY A 8 5.35 3.83 0.73
C GLY A 8 6.20 4.48 -0.38
N GLY A 9 5.69 5.59 -0.96
CA GLY A 9 6.37 6.29 -2.07
C GLY A 9 7.77 6.78 -1.70
N ALA A 10 7.96 7.36 -0.52
CA ALA A 10 9.26 7.84 -0.05
C ALA A 10 10.30 6.71 0.02
N ALA A 11 9.91 5.51 0.44
CA ALA A 11 10.78 4.35 0.48
C ALA A 11 11.24 3.89 -0.91
N ILE A 12 10.40 4.10 -1.93
CA ILE A 12 10.71 3.74 -3.32
C ILE A 12 11.64 4.79 -3.97
N GLU A 13 11.55 6.03 -3.55
CA GLU A 13 12.37 7.13 -4.05
C GLU A 13 13.80 7.05 -3.54
N ASP A 14 14.00 6.64 -2.29
CA ASP A 14 15.33 6.40 -1.73
C ASP A 14 15.89 5.04 -2.16
N ALA A 15 16.97 5.06 -2.94
CA ALA A 15 17.53 3.87 -3.53
C ALA A 15 18.09 2.86 -2.49
N ALA A 16 18.53 3.33 -1.33
CA ALA A 16 19.05 2.45 -0.27
C ALA A 16 17.88 1.73 0.43
N THR A 17 16.85 2.48 0.80
CA THR A 17 15.63 1.95 1.43
C THR A 17 14.89 0.99 0.49
N LEU A 18 14.78 1.34 -0.81
CA LEU A 18 14.18 0.46 -1.81
C LEU A 18 14.90 -0.90 -1.89
N ARG A 19 16.25 -0.89 -1.91
CA ARG A 19 17.03 -2.14 -1.92
C ARG A 19 16.79 -2.99 -0.67
N LYS A 20 16.71 -2.35 0.51
CA LYS A 20 16.39 -3.04 1.77
C LYS A 20 14.99 -3.69 1.71
N CYS A 21 13.97 -2.92 1.33
CA CYS A 21 12.61 -3.43 1.18
C CYS A 21 12.55 -4.60 0.19
N ALA A 22 13.19 -4.46 -0.98
CA ALA A 22 13.19 -5.49 -2.00
C ALA A 22 13.89 -6.78 -1.54
N ARG A 23 15.02 -6.66 -0.83
CA ARG A 23 15.73 -7.80 -0.26
C ARG A 23 14.87 -8.53 0.77
N SER A 24 14.28 -7.84 1.72
CA SER A 24 13.46 -8.45 2.75
C SER A 24 12.19 -9.10 2.20
N VAL A 25 11.57 -8.50 1.18
CA VAL A 25 10.46 -9.10 0.43
C VAL A 25 10.91 -10.39 -0.28
N ALA A 26 12.09 -10.38 -0.91
CA ALA A 26 12.65 -11.56 -1.58
C ALA A 26 12.99 -12.67 -0.57
N GLU A 27 13.60 -12.35 0.56
CA GLU A 27 13.92 -13.29 1.65
C GLU A 27 12.65 -13.98 2.17
N LEU A 28 11.57 -13.23 2.45
CA LEU A 28 10.30 -13.81 2.84
C LEU A 28 9.75 -14.82 1.81
N ALA A 29 9.88 -14.50 0.52
CA ALA A 29 9.42 -15.41 -0.53
C ALA A 29 10.33 -16.64 -0.66
N GLN A 30 11.66 -16.49 -0.50
CA GLN A 30 12.63 -17.59 -0.46
C GLN A 30 12.39 -18.53 0.70
N ASP A 31 11.91 -18.03 1.85
CA ASP A 31 11.49 -18.80 3.02
C ASP A 31 10.13 -19.52 2.82
N GLY A 32 9.60 -19.51 1.60
CA GLY A 32 8.38 -20.23 1.22
C GLY A 32 7.08 -19.51 1.56
N HIS A 33 7.13 -18.20 1.86
CA HIS A 33 5.92 -17.41 2.07
C HIS A 33 5.34 -16.90 0.73
N ARG A 34 4.02 -16.82 0.66
CA ARG A 34 3.32 -16.15 -0.45
C ARG A 34 3.30 -14.65 -0.19
N VAL A 35 4.14 -13.90 -0.90
CA VAL A 35 4.29 -12.46 -0.70
C VAL A 35 3.69 -11.71 -1.88
N ALA A 36 2.84 -10.72 -1.62
CA ALA A 36 2.41 -9.73 -2.61
C ALA A 36 2.85 -8.34 -2.16
N VAL A 37 3.28 -7.51 -3.11
CA VAL A 37 3.68 -6.13 -2.86
C VAL A 37 2.64 -5.18 -3.44
N VAL A 38 2.18 -4.23 -2.65
CA VAL A 38 1.33 -3.11 -3.10
C VAL A 38 2.10 -1.81 -2.94
N HIS A 39 2.02 -0.93 -3.91
CA HIS A 39 2.73 0.35 -3.83
C HIS A 39 1.87 1.53 -4.30
N GLY A 40 2.20 2.70 -3.76
CA GLY A 40 1.80 4.00 -4.28
C GLY A 40 2.97 4.68 -5.00
N GLY A 41 3.05 5.99 -4.87
CA GLY A 41 4.08 6.83 -5.51
C GLY A 41 3.62 8.28 -5.61
N GLY A 42 2.90 8.75 -4.58
CA GLY A 42 2.29 10.09 -4.58
C GLY A 42 3.27 11.23 -4.84
N ASN A 43 4.48 11.17 -4.26
CA ASN A 43 5.51 12.18 -4.48
C ASN A 43 6.03 12.16 -5.92
N ALA A 44 6.35 10.97 -6.46
CA ALA A 44 6.79 10.83 -7.85
C ALA A 44 5.72 11.34 -8.83
N LEU A 45 4.44 11.07 -8.56
CA LEU A 45 3.33 11.60 -9.34
C LEU A 45 3.25 13.13 -9.21
N THR A 46 3.37 13.70 -8.00
CA THR A 46 3.41 15.15 -7.78
C THR A 46 4.55 15.80 -8.57
N HIS A 47 5.74 15.21 -8.51
CA HIS A 47 6.91 15.70 -9.22
C HIS A 47 6.72 15.66 -10.75
N MET A 48 6.14 14.58 -11.29
CA MET A 48 5.86 14.48 -12.71
C MET A 48 4.81 15.50 -13.15
N LEU A 49 3.70 15.66 -12.41
CA LEU A 49 2.69 16.68 -12.70
C LEU A 49 3.28 18.10 -12.68
N SER A 50 4.15 18.40 -11.69
CA SER A 50 4.85 19.69 -11.63
C SER A 50 5.73 19.93 -12.85
N ARG A 51 6.43 18.92 -13.36
CA ARG A 51 7.21 19.02 -14.62
C ARG A 51 6.33 19.25 -15.85
N LEU A 52 5.08 18.78 -15.82
CA LEU A 52 4.07 19.07 -16.85
C LEU A 52 3.36 20.42 -16.64
N GLY A 53 3.80 21.23 -15.66
CA GLY A 53 3.19 22.51 -15.34
C GLY A 53 1.89 22.43 -14.54
N LYS A 54 1.56 21.26 -14.00
CA LYS A 54 0.29 21.01 -13.31
C LYS A 54 0.47 20.97 -11.78
N LYS A 55 -0.36 21.74 -11.08
CA LYS A 55 -0.40 21.72 -9.61
C LYS A 55 -1.26 20.56 -9.12
N SER A 56 -0.80 19.89 -8.08
CA SER A 56 -1.56 18.85 -7.39
C SER A 56 -2.43 19.45 -6.29
N GLU A 57 -3.71 19.08 -6.28
CA GLU A 57 -4.66 19.46 -5.24
C GLU A 57 -5.14 18.22 -4.51
N PHE A 58 -5.46 18.38 -3.22
CA PHE A 58 -5.85 17.27 -2.35
C PHE A 58 -7.08 17.63 -1.52
N VAL A 59 -7.93 16.64 -1.28
CA VAL A 59 -9.03 16.69 -0.32
C VAL A 59 -8.92 15.45 0.58
N ASP A 60 -8.80 15.65 1.88
CA ASP A 60 -8.62 14.57 2.86
C ASP A 60 -7.50 13.58 2.51
N GLY A 61 -6.40 14.08 1.95
CA GLY A 61 -5.26 13.26 1.53
C GLY A 61 -5.46 12.52 0.20
N LEU A 62 -6.63 12.64 -0.45
CA LEU A 62 -6.89 12.11 -1.78
C LEU A 62 -6.61 13.18 -2.84
N ARG A 63 -5.85 12.81 -3.88
CA ARG A 63 -5.51 13.72 -4.98
C ARG A 63 -6.71 13.91 -5.89
N ILE A 64 -7.12 15.16 -6.13
CA ILE A 64 -8.06 15.47 -7.23
C ILE A 64 -7.42 14.99 -8.53
N THR A 65 -8.12 14.13 -9.25
CA THR A 65 -7.57 13.39 -10.39
C THR A 65 -8.46 13.59 -11.61
N ASP A 66 -8.17 14.61 -12.40
CA ASP A 66 -8.78 14.79 -13.73
C ASP A 66 -8.18 13.79 -14.74
N ALA A 67 -8.63 13.80 -15.99
CA ALA A 67 -8.20 12.86 -17.02
C ALA A 67 -6.68 12.88 -17.26
N GLU A 68 -6.08 14.06 -17.35
CA GLU A 68 -4.64 14.20 -17.56
C GLU A 68 -3.82 13.71 -16.34
N THR A 69 -4.32 13.97 -15.13
CA THR A 69 -3.71 13.47 -13.89
C THR A 69 -3.83 11.95 -13.80
N ARG A 70 -4.98 11.36 -14.22
CA ARG A 70 -5.17 9.92 -14.31
C ARG A 70 -4.18 9.28 -15.27
N ASP A 71 -4.02 9.83 -16.47
CA ASP A 71 -3.11 9.30 -17.48
C ASP A 71 -1.65 9.40 -17.01
N THR A 72 -1.31 10.52 -16.36
CA THR A 72 0.00 10.66 -15.70
C THR A 72 0.19 9.64 -14.58
N ALA A 73 -0.84 9.35 -13.79
CA ALA A 73 -0.78 8.33 -12.74
C ALA A 73 -0.55 6.92 -13.33
N LEU A 74 -1.21 6.58 -14.45
CA LEU A 74 -0.95 5.33 -15.17
C LEU A 74 0.51 5.21 -15.62
N MET A 75 1.07 6.25 -16.22
CA MET A 75 2.47 6.27 -16.65
C MET A 75 3.43 6.16 -15.46
N VAL A 76 3.19 6.92 -14.40
CA VAL A 76 4.11 6.99 -13.25
C VAL A 76 3.96 5.77 -12.35
N LEU A 77 2.75 5.46 -11.88
CA LEU A 77 2.53 4.37 -10.92
C LEU A 77 2.59 3.01 -11.62
N GLY A 78 1.83 2.82 -12.70
CA GLY A 78 1.78 1.54 -13.44
C GLY A 78 3.06 1.25 -14.23
N GLY A 79 3.75 2.30 -14.69
CA GLY A 79 5.00 2.20 -15.43
C GLY A 79 6.24 2.37 -14.56
N ILE A 80 6.64 3.60 -14.31
CA ILE A 80 7.97 3.93 -13.75
C ILE A 80 8.17 3.30 -12.37
N ILE A 81 7.28 3.56 -11.42
CA ILE A 81 7.42 3.11 -10.03
C ILE A 81 7.27 1.60 -9.94
N ASN A 82 6.26 1.04 -10.61
CA ASN A 82 6.03 -0.40 -10.62
C ASN A 82 7.26 -1.15 -11.14
N LYS A 83 7.80 -0.75 -12.31
CA LYS A 83 8.96 -1.42 -12.91
C LYS A 83 10.25 -1.21 -12.13
N LYS A 84 10.39 -0.09 -11.42
CA LYS A 84 11.51 0.14 -10.50
C LYS A 84 11.48 -0.86 -9.33
N LEU A 85 10.30 -1.13 -8.75
CA LEU A 85 10.13 -2.14 -7.69
C LEU A 85 10.38 -3.55 -8.22
N VAL A 86 9.81 -3.91 -9.37
CA VAL A 86 10.03 -5.21 -10.01
C VAL A 86 11.53 -5.45 -10.22
N ALA A 87 12.25 -4.49 -10.78
CA ALA A 87 13.69 -4.59 -11.02
C ALA A 87 14.47 -4.77 -9.71
N ALA A 88 14.08 -4.05 -8.64
CA ALA A 88 14.73 -4.17 -7.34
C ALA A 88 14.53 -5.56 -6.71
N ILE A 89 13.31 -6.13 -6.78
CA ILE A 89 13.02 -7.47 -6.27
C ILE A 89 13.75 -8.54 -7.09
N GLN A 90 13.78 -8.40 -8.40
CA GLN A 90 14.53 -9.33 -9.29
C GLN A 90 16.03 -9.26 -9.00
N SER A 91 16.58 -8.08 -8.75
CA SER A 91 17.97 -7.91 -8.33
C SER A 91 18.27 -8.55 -6.96
N ALA A 92 17.24 -8.78 -6.14
CA ALA A 92 17.33 -9.51 -4.87
C ALA A 92 17.12 -11.05 -5.05
N GLY A 93 17.01 -11.55 -6.29
CA GLY A 93 17.00 -12.98 -6.60
C GLY A 93 15.62 -13.63 -6.68
N MET A 94 14.52 -12.86 -6.71
CA MET A 94 13.16 -13.43 -6.85
C MET A 94 12.48 -12.93 -8.12
N PRO A 95 11.80 -13.83 -8.89
CA PRO A 95 10.95 -13.39 -9.98
C PRO A 95 9.85 -12.46 -9.48
N ALA A 96 9.61 -11.37 -10.19
CA ALA A 96 8.53 -10.42 -9.84
C ALA A 96 7.81 -9.96 -11.11
N ILE A 97 6.49 -9.83 -11.02
CA ILE A 97 5.64 -9.33 -12.10
C ILE A 97 4.83 -8.16 -11.59
N GLY A 98 4.96 -7.03 -12.29
CA GLY A 98 4.26 -5.79 -11.97
C GLY A 98 3.05 -5.57 -12.86
N PHE A 99 1.92 -5.19 -12.25
CA PHE A 99 0.65 -4.92 -12.89
C PHE A 99 -0.17 -3.88 -12.11
N CYS A 100 -1.25 -3.39 -12.72
CA CYS A 100 -2.25 -2.55 -12.08
C CYS A 100 -3.46 -3.39 -11.66
N GLY A 101 -4.29 -2.90 -10.76
CA GLY A 101 -5.50 -3.61 -10.35
C GLY A 101 -6.47 -3.92 -11.48
N GLY A 102 -6.47 -3.12 -12.57
CA GLY A 102 -7.29 -3.37 -13.77
C GLY A 102 -6.84 -4.56 -14.61
N ASP A 103 -5.56 -4.96 -14.50
CA ASP A 103 -5.03 -6.08 -15.27
C ASP A 103 -5.66 -7.39 -14.80
N GLY A 104 -6.13 -8.20 -15.74
CA GLY A 104 -6.81 -9.45 -15.44
C GLY A 104 -8.10 -9.29 -14.64
N MET A 105 -8.67 -8.08 -14.55
CA MET A 105 -9.83 -7.74 -13.70
C MET A 105 -9.59 -8.05 -12.21
N THR A 106 -8.36 -8.01 -11.77
CA THR A 106 -7.96 -8.39 -10.40
C THR A 106 -8.61 -7.47 -9.36
N PHE A 107 -8.69 -6.17 -9.63
CA PHE A 107 -9.40 -5.21 -8.78
C PHE A 107 -10.24 -4.26 -9.62
N ARG A 108 -11.49 -4.06 -9.21
CA ARG A 108 -12.38 -3.07 -9.80
C ARG A 108 -12.62 -1.92 -8.84
N ALA A 109 -12.68 -0.73 -9.38
CA ALA A 109 -13.01 0.48 -8.66
C ALA A 109 -14.37 1.02 -9.09
N ARG A 110 -14.99 1.77 -8.18
CA ARG A 110 -16.04 2.73 -8.51
C ARG A 110 -15.58 4.12 -8.11
N LYS A 111 -16.16 5.13 -8.74
CA LYS A 111 -15.85 6.53 -8.42
C LYS A 111 -16.11 6.81 -6.94
N LYS A 112 -15.15 7.47 -6.29
CA LYS A 112 -15.24 7.87 -4.89
C LYS A 112 -15.63 9.33 -4.78
N PHE A 113 -16.63 9.60 -3.95
CA PHE A 113 -17.03 10.95 -3.55
C PHE A 113 -16.58 11.23 -2.12
N VAL A 114 -16.10 12.44 -1.87
CA VAL A 114 -15.67 12.87 -0.54
C VAL A 114 -16.51 14.06 -0.13
N HIS A 115 -17.27 13.95 0.95
CA HIS A 115 -18.24 14.96 1.40
C HIS A 115 -19.20 15.43 0.29
N GLY A 116 -19.61 14.49 -0.60
CA GLY A 116 -20.45 14.78 -1.77
C GLY A 116 -19.72 15.44 -2.93
N ARG A 117 -18.41 15.73 -2.82
CA ARG A 117 -17.60 16.32 -3.87
C ARG A 117 -17.05 15.24 -4.81
N ASP A 118 -17.19 15.44 -6.10
CA ASP A 118 -16.51 14.67 -7.15
C ASP A 118 -15.04 15.08 -7.24
N LEU A 119 -14.14 14.12 -7.08
CA LEU A 119 -12.69 14.33 -7.19
C LEU A 119 -12.12 13.84 -8.55
N GLY A 120 -12.98 13.59 -9.54
CA GLY A 120 -12.62 13.06 -10.85
C GLY A 120 -12.40 11.54 -10.82
N PHE A 121 -11.26 11.10 -11.32
CA PHE A 121 -10.90 9.68 -11.42
C PHE A 121 -10.24 9.17 -10.13
N VAL A 122 -10.83 9.49 -8.98
CA VAL A 122 -10.49 8.90 -7.69
C VAL A 122 -11.43 7.75 -7.43
N GLY A 123 -10.88 6.58 -7.13
CA GLY A 123 -11.64 5.35 -6.94
C GLY A 123 -11.56 4.77 -5.54
N GLU A 124 -12.55 3.97 -5.21
CA GLU A 124 -12.53 3.02 -4.10
C GLU A 124 -12.73 1.61 -4.64
N ILE A 125 -12.08 0.62 -4.04
CA ILE A 125 -12.19 -0.77 -4.49
C ILE A 125 -13.58 -1.30 -4.13
N CYS A 126 -14.30 -1.82 -5.14
CA CYS A 126 -15.61 -2.41 -4.99
C CYS A 126 -15.66 -3.91 -5.28
N PHE A 127 -14.61 -4.46 -5.90
CA PHE A 127 -14.49 -5.90 -6.19
C PHE A 127 -13.00 -6.26 -6.25
N ALA A 128 -12.66 -7.46 -5.77
CA ALA A 128 -11.31 -8.01 -5.83
C ALA A 128 -11.37 -9.51 -6.12
N GLU A 129 -10.61 -9.96 -7.13
CA GLU A 129 -10.47 -11.36 -7.53
C GLU A 129 -8.96 -11.70 -7.59
N PRO A 130 -8.42 -12.47 -6.64
CA PRO A 130 -6.98 -12.66 -6.51
C PRO A 130 -6.40 -13.74 -7.45
N CYS A 131 -7.15 -14.28 -8.40
CA CYS A 131 -6.73 -15.42 -9.22
C CYS A 131 -5.37 -15.21 -9.92
N TRP A 132 -5.07 -14.01 -10.40
CA TRP A 132 -3.77 -13.70 -11.02
C TRP A 132 -2.65 -13.57 -10.00
N ILE A 133 -2.94 -13.07 -8.81
CA ILE A 133 -1.98 -13.06 -7.68
C ILE A 133 -1.62 -14.49 -7.29
N GLU A 134 -2.63 -15.35 -7.16
CA GLU A 134 -2.45 -16.76 -6.82
C GLU A 134 -1.69 -17.52 -7.90
N ALA A 135 -2.00 -17.28 -9.17
CA ALA A 135 -1.27 -17.88 -10.30
C ALA A 135 0.22 -17.50 -10.30
N LEU A 136 0.55 -16.24 -9.97
CA LEU A 136 1.94 -15.80 -9.84
C LEU A 136 2.66 -16.50 -8.69
N TRP A 137 2.01 -16.66 -7.55
CA TRP A 137 2.58 -17.43 -6.43
C TRP A 137 2.80 -18.91 -6.78
N GLN A 138 1.90 -19.53 -7.55
CA GLN A 138 2.07 -20.91 -8.02
C GLN A 138 3.29 -21.06 -8.93
N GLN A 139 3.66 -20.00 -9.65
CA GLN A 139 4.86 -19.95 -10.48
C GLN A 139 6.10 -19.46 -9.71
N GLY A 140 6.02 -19.29 -8.38
CA GLY A 140 7.14 -18.82 -7.55
C GLY A 140 7.47 -17.34 -7.73
N GLY A 141 6.56 -16.55 -8.32
CA GLY A 141 6.76 -15.12 -8.56
C GLY A 141 6.11 -14.23 -7.50
N ILE A 142 6.66 -13.03 -7.32
CA ILE A 142 6.12 -11.99 -6.45
C ILE A 142 5.25 -11.03 -7.26
N PRO A 143 3.91 -10.97 -7.02
CA PRO A 143 3.06 -9.95 -7.61
C PRO A 143 3.36 -8.57 -7.03
N VAL A 144 3.51 -7.56 -7.92
CA VAL A 144 3.77 -6.16 -7.55
C VAL A 144 2.65 -5.29 -8.12
N LEU A 145 1.75 -4.86 -7.26
CA LEU A 145 0.49 -4.20 -7.60
C LEU A 145 0.59 -2.68 -7.43
N ALA A 146 0.36 -1.94 -8.51
CA ALA A 146 0.18 -0.49 -8.46
C ALA A 146 -1.24 -0.11 -8.01
N SER A 147 -1.39 1.00 -7.26
CA SER A 147 -2.66 1.46 -6.70
C SER A 147 -3.57 2.14 -7.74
N LEU A 148 -3.85 1.43 -8.82
CA LEU A 148 -4.73 1.82 -9.93
C LEU A 148 -5.70 0.68 -10.20
N ALA A 149 -6.98 0.97 -10.44
CA ALA A 149 -7.98 -0.05 -10.72
C ALA A 149 -8.94 0.40 -11.82
N LEU A 150 -9.57 -0.55 -12.52
CA LEU A 150 -10.47 -0.29 -13.62
C LEU A 150 -11.91 -0.19 -13.11
N GLY A 151 -12.64 0.84 -13.58
CA GLY A 151 -14.07 1.00 -13.35
C GLY A 151 -14.92 0.20 -14.34
N ALA A 152 -16.21 0.06 -14.03
CA ALA A 152 -17.18 -0.56 -14.93
C ALA A 152 -17.42 0.26 -16.21
N ASP A 153 -17.07 1.54 -16.18
CA ASP A 153 -17.12 2.49 -17.30
C ASP A 153 -15.92 2.37 -18.25
N GLY A 154 -14.98 1.48 -17.98
CA GLY A 154 -13.74 1.30 -18.75
C GLY A 154 -12.63 2.29 -18.43
N GLU A 155 -12.83 3.14 -17.42
CA GLU A 155 -11.85 4.15 -17.02
C GLU A 155 -10.99 3.67 -15.84
N TYR A 156 -9.72 4.04 -15.84
CA TYR A 156 -8.85 3.80 -14.70
C TYR A 156 -9.06 4.84 -13.60
N TYR A 157 -9.02 4.37 -12.37
CA TYR A 157 -9.14 5.18 -11.17
C TYR A 157 -7.86 5.12 -10.33
N ASN A 158 -7.45 6.28 -9.85
CA ASN A 158 -6.39 6.41 -8.85
C ASN A 158 -6.97 6.03 -7.48
N VAL A 159 -6.46 4.96 -6.90
CA VAL A 159 -6.91 4.42 -5.61
C VAL A 159 -5.87 4.73 -4.54
N ASN A 160 -6.32 5.01 -3.32
CA ASN A 160 -5.40 5.14 -2.19
C ASN A 160 -4.62 3.81 -2.00
N ALA A 161 -3.30 3.88 -1.95
CA ALA A 161 -2.45 2.69 -1.90
C ALA A 161 -2.59 1.88 -0.60
N ASP A 162 -2.97 2.51 0.51
CA ASP A 162 -3.24 1.81 1.77
C ASP A 162 -4.59 1.07 1.69
N GLU A 163 -5.61 1.66 1.03
CA GLU A 163 -6.89 1.02 0.72
C GLU A 163 -6.71 -0.16 -0.25
N MET A 164 -5.91 0.01 -1.30
CA MET A 164 -5.56 -1.08 -2.22
C MET A 164 -4.87 -2.23 -1.50
N ALA A 165 -3.95 -1.94 -0.59
CA ALA A 165 -3.24 -2.96 0.18
C ALA A 165 -4.17 -3.71 1.14
N ALA A 166 -5.10 -3.01 1.80
CA ALA A 166 -6.11 -3.63 2.64
C ALA A 166 -7.03 -4.56 1.83
N SER A 167 -7.50 -4.10 0.66
CA SER A 167 -8.34 -4.90 -0.25
C SER A 167 -7.58 -6.11 -0.80
N CYS A 168 -6.30 -5.95 -1.16
CA CYS A 168 -5.44 -7.04 -1.60
C CYS A 168 -5.25 -8.09 -0.48
N ALA A 169 -4.94 -7.64 0.73
CA ALA A 169 -4.75 -8.52 1.87
C ALA A 169 -6.02 -9.32 2.21
N ALA A 170 -7.17 -8.66 2.19
CA ALA A 170 -8.46 -9.31 2.43
C ALA A 170 -8.79 -10.35 1.34
N ALA A 171 -8.67 -9.98 0.06
CA ALA A 171 -8.96 -10.87 -1.07
C ALA A 171 -8.05 -12.11 -1.08
N CYS A 172 -6.79 -11.95 -0.70
CA CYS A 172 -5.81 -13.03 -0.62
C CYS A 172 -5.87 -13.82 0.71
N HIS A 173 -6.81 -13.53 1.60
CA HIS A 173 -6.88 -14.12 2.96
C HIS A 173 -5.53 -14.03 3.67
N ALA A 174 -4.91 -12.87 3.65
CA ALA A 174 -3.56 -12.69 4.17
C ALA A 174 -3.50 -12.92 5.69
N ASN A 175 -2.48 -13.66 6.11
CA ASN A 175 -2.18 -13.81 7.53
C ASN A 175 -1.66 -12.49 8.12
N THR A 176 -0.95 -11.71 7.30
CA THR A 176 -0.37 -10.44 7.74
C THR A 176 -0.38 -9.40 6.62
N LEU A 177 -0.78 -8.17 6.97
CA LEU A 177 -0.60 -6.97 6.17
C LEU A 177 0.44 -6.07 6.84
N ILE A 178 1.47 -5.66 6.11
CA ILE A 178 2.54 -4.81 6.60
C ILE A 178 2.59 -3.52 5.79
N PHE A 179 2.52 -2.39 6.46
CA PHE A 179 2.75 -1.07 5.88
C PHE A 179 4.20 -0.64 6.17
N LEU A 180 5.05 -0.62 5.15
CA LEU A 180 6.37 0.01 5.21
C LEU A 180 6.23 1.50 4.87
N THR A 181 6.59 2.34 5.82
CA THR A 181 6.34 3.79 5.78
C THR A 181 7.59 4.58 6.18
N ASP A 182 7.56 5.88 6.00
CA ASP A 182 8.62 6.83 6.36
C ASP A 182 8.61 7.26 7.84
N VAL A 183 7.61 6.79 8.59
CA VAL A 183 7.52 7.07 10.04
C VAL A 183 7.81 5.82 10.87
N PRO A 184 8.31 5.97 12.11
CA PRO A 184 8.71 4.83 12.95
C PRO A 184 7.54 3.98 13.45
N GLY A 185 6.31 4.46 13.34
CA GLY A 185 5.07 3.85 13.83
C GLY A 185 4.04 4.91 14.18
N VAL A 186 2.97 4.51 14.86
CA VAL A 186 1.96 5.44 15.40
C VAL A 186 2.49 6.01 16.71
N LYS A 187 2.42 7.34 16.86
CA LYS A 187 2.89 8.04 18.05
C LYS A 187 1.71 8.43 18.95
N ASP A 188 1.94 8.36 20.25
CA ASP A 188 1.03 8.91 21.27
C ASP A 188 1.18 10.44 21.38
N ALA A 189 0.43 11.05 22.31
CA ALA A 189 0.48 12.47 22.58
C ALA A 189 1.84 12.97 23.10
N ALA A 190 2.65 12.08 23.68
CA ALA A 190 4.02 12.38 24.14
C ALA A 190 5.07 12.23 23.02
N GLY A 191 4.67 11.81 21.81
CA GLY A 191 5.55 11.57 20.67
C GLY A 191 6.25 10.21 20.68
N SER A 192 5.93 9.32 21.62
CA SER A 192 6.48 7.98 21.71
C SER A 192 5.76 7.01 20.79
N VAL A 193 6.49 6.10 20.17
CA VAL A 193 5.88 5.07 19.31
C VAL A 193 5.11 4.08 20.17
N MET A 194 3.85 3.85 19.82
CA MET A 194 2.98 2.87 20.47
C MET A 194 3.24 1.49 19.85
N PRO A 195 3.73 0.50 20.60
CA PRO A 195 3.98 -0.85 20.05
C PRO A 195 2.68 -1.57 19.66
N TRP A 196 1.56 -1.25 20.30
CA TRP A 196 0.22 -1.75 20.00
C TRP A 196 -0.80 -0.64 20.01
N LEU A 197 -1.79 -0.76 19.13
CA LEU A 197 -2.88 0.19 19.01
C LEU A 197 -4.15 -0.56 18.61
N SER A 198 -5.20 -0.47 19.41
CA SER A 198 -6.49 -1.01 18.98
C SER A 198 -7.20 -0.08 18.01
N THR A 199 -8.12 -0.61 17.19
CA THR A 199 -8.95 0.21 16.28
C THR A 199 -9.77 1.25 17.03
N LYS A 200 -10.21 0.94 18.26
CA LYS A 200 -10.91 1.88 19.14
C LYS A 200 -9.98 3.02 19.58
N GLN A 201 -8.80 2.70 20.09
CA GLN A 201 -7.80 3.71 20.48
C GLN A 201 -7.40 4.59 19.29
N ALA A 202 -7.25 3.99 18.08
CA ALA A 202 -6.97 4.75 16.87
C ALA A 202 -8.06 5.78 16.57
N ALA A 203 -9.33 5.42 16.74
CA ALA A 203 -10.46 6.36 16.57
C ALA A 203 -10.45 7.46 17.63
N GLU A 204 -10.14 7.15 18.89
CA GLU A 204 -10.02 8.12 19.97
C GLU A 204 -8.88 9.13 19.73
N LEU A 205 -7.71 8.66 19.31
CA LEU A 205 -6.57 9.50 18.96
C LEU A 205 -6.84 10.39 17.73
N ALA A 206 -7.60 9.89 16.76
CA ALA A 206 -8.03 10.65 15.59
C ALA A 206 -9.01 11.75 16.00
N ALA A 207 -10.01 11.46 16.86
CA ALA A 207 -10.96 12.44 17.38
C ALA A 207 -10.26 13.53 18.21
N GLY A 208 -9.20 13.17 18.94
CA GLY A 208 -8.36 14.10 19.70
C GLY A 208 -7.35 14.89 18.86
N SER A 209 -7.38 14.77 17.52
CA SER A 209 -6.42 15.41 16.59
C SER A 209 -4.94 15.10 16.86
N ILE A 210 -4.66 14.04 17.61
CA ILE A 210 -3.28 13.55 17.87
C ILE A 210 -2.74 12.86 16.62
N ILE A 211 -3.61 12.17 15.89
CA ILE A 211 -3.30 11.54 14.59
C ILE A 211 -3.89 12.40 13.48
N SER A 212 -3.05 12.78 12.53
CA SER A 212 -3.43 13.63 11.40
C SER A 212 -2.70 13.24 10.10
N GLY A 213 -3.05 13.90 9.01
CA GLY A 213 -2.40 13.72 7.72
C GLY A 213 -2.51 12.29 7.19
N GLY A 214 -1.45 11.79 6.58
CA GLY A 214 -1.41 10.47 5.94
C GLY A 214 -1.55 9.27 6.90
N MET A 215 -1.44 9.46 8.21
CA MET A 215 -1.62 8.39 9.18
C MET A 215 -3.11 8.02 9.36
N LEU A 216 -4.02 8.97 9.25
CA LEU A 216 -5.45 8.72 9.42
C LEU A 216 -6.01 7.72 8.37
N PRO A 217 -5.85 7.95 7.06
CA PRO A 217 -6.29 6.97 6.06
C PRO A 217 -5.58 5.61 6.19
N LYS A 218 -4.33 5.60 6.65
CA LYS A 218 -3.61 4.35 6.92
C LYS A 218 -4.24 3.53 8.05
N LEU A 219 -4.60 4.16 9.16
CA LEU A 219 -5.29 3.48 10.27
C LEU A 219 -6.70 3.03 9.89
N GLN A 220 -7.40 3.78 9.04
CA GLN A 220 -8.67 3.35 8.47
C GLN A 220 -8.49 2.09 7.62
N ALA A 221 -7.45 2.02 6.77
CA ALA A 221 -7.11 0.84 6.00
C ALA A 221 -6.72 -0.36 6.89
N CYS A 222 -5.99 -0.13 7.99
CA CYS A 222 -5.70 -1.16 8.98
C CYS A 222 -6.98 -1.75 9.58
N GLY A 223 -7.88 -0.89 10.04
CA GLY A 223 -9.17 -1.30 10.61
C GLY A 223 -10.04 -2.06 9.61
N GLN A 224 -10.07 -1.61 8.35
CA GLN A 224 -10.78 -2.29 7.27
C GLN A 224 -10.22 -3.69 7.01
N ALA A 225 -8.90 -3.83 6.91
CA ALA A 225 -8.24 -5.12 6.70
C ALA A 225 -8.55 -6.12 7.81
N LEU A 226 -8.43 -5.69 9.08
CA LEU A 226 -8.77 -6.51 10.25
C LEU A 226 -10.24 -6.92 10.25
N LYS A 227 -11.16 -6.00 9.97
CA LYS A 227 -12.60 -6.28 9.87
C LYS A 227 -12.91 -7.29 8.77
N GLN A 228 -12.12 -7.32 7.70
CA GLN A 228 -12.25 -8.25 6.57
C GLN A 228 -11.49 -9.57 6.78
N GLY A 229 -10.97 -9.83 7.98
CA GLY A 229 -10.39 -11.13 8.35
C GLY A 229 -8.88 -11.25 8.16
N VAL A 230 -8.17 -10.18 7.87
CA VAL A 230 -6.70 -10.19 7.88
C VAL A 230 -6.23 -10.46 9.32
N GLY A 231 -5.37 -11.46 9.49
CA GLY A 231 -5.01 -11.95 10.82
C GLY A 231 -4.21 -10.95 11.67
N ARG A 232 -3.34 -10.16 11.03
CA ARG A 232 -2.46 -9.20 11.71
C ARG A 232 -2.16 -8.02 10.80
N VAL A 233 -2.12 -6.82 11.35
CA VAL A 233 -1.75 -5.61 10.61
C VAL A 233 -0.65 -4.85 11.35
N ARG A 234 0.39 -4.42 10.62
CA ARG A 234 1.55 -3.75 11.19
C ARG A 234 1.99 -2.55 10.37
N ILE A 235 2.44 -1.51 11.07
CA ILE A 235 3.02 -0.29 10.50
C ILE A 235 4.48 -0.24 10.94
N LEU A 236 5.41 -0.28 9.99
CA LEU A 236 6.85 -0.37 10.22
C LEU A 236 7.61 0.72 9.47
N PRO A 237 8.73 1.21 10.02
CA PRO A 237 9.62 2.08 9.27
C PRO A 237 10.28 1.30 8.11
N ALA A 238 10.17 1.84 6.90
CA ALA A 238 10.79 1.23 5.71
C ALA A 238 12.32 1.18 5.78
N THR A 239 12.93 2.08 6.56
CA THR A 239 14.38 2.08 6.83
C THR A 239 14.86 0.87 7.62
N GLU A 240 13.94 0.20 8.33
CA GLU A 240 14.18 -1.01 9.12
C GLU A 240 13.52 -2.25 8.48
N ALA A 241 13.31 -2.24 7.15
CA ALA A 241 12.67 -3.36 6.45
C ALA A 241 13.41 -4.70 6.64
N GLU A 242 14.70 -4.67 6.97
CA GLU A 242 15.52 -5.85 7.26
C GLU A 242 14.99 -6.70 8.44
N VAL A 243 14.10 -6.14 9.27
CA VAL A 243 13.44 -6.90 10.33
C VAL A 243 12.28 -7.79 9.83
N LEU A 244 11.82 -7.61 8.58
CA LEU A 244 10.67 -8.35 8.06
C LEU A 244 10.82 -9.88 8.18
N PRO A 245 11.93 -10.52 7.78
CA PRO A 245 12.08 -11.96 7.90
C PRO A 245 12.08 -12.45 9.35
N GLN A 246 12.67 -11.66 10.26
CA GLN A 246 12.71 -11.98 11.70
C GLN A 246 11.40 -11.64 12.40
N PHE A 247 10.74 -10.61 11.94
CA PHE A 247 9.50 -10.09 12.46
C PHE A 247 8.33 -11.06 12.40
N TYR A 248 8.29 -11.91 11.41
CA TYR A 248 7.29 -12.94 11.26
C TYR A 248 7.25 -13.90 12.46
N LEU A 249 8.39 -14.15 13.12
CA LEU A 249 8.57 -15.14 14.19
C LEU A 249 8.53 -14.56 15.61
N THR A 250 8.73 -13.24 15.80
CA THR A 250 8.96 -12.65 17.12
C THR A 250 8.08 -11.43 17.41
N ARG A 251 8.01 -11.01 18.69
CA ARG A 251 7.45 -9.72 19.08
C ARG A 251 8.27 -8.58 18.46
N LEU A 252 7.58 -7.56 18.00
CA LEU A 252 8.18 -6.38 17.41
C LEU A 252 9.12 -5.66 18.37
N SER A 253 10.31 -5.34 17.85
CA SER A 253 11.21 -4.34 18.44
C SER A 253 10.97 -2.92 17.90
N CYS A 254 10.22 -2.77 16.80
CA CYS A 254 9.93 -1.49 16.16
C CYS A 254 8.51 -1.45 15.56
N GLY A 255 8.00 -0.25 15.31
CA GLY A 255 6.71 -0.04 14.69
C GLY A 255 5.50 -0.21 15.61
N THR A 256 4.34 -0.35 15.00
CA THR A 256 3.04 -0.48 15.68
C THR A 256 2.27 -1.67 15.12
N GLU A 257 1.79 -2.55 15.98
CA GLU A 257 0.79 -3.57 15.61
C GLU A 257 -0.61 -3.01 15.88
N VAL A 258 -1.47 -3.06 14.86
CA VAL A 258 -2.87 -2.64 14.97
C VAL A 258 -3.74 -3.86 15.21
N THR A 259 -4.57 -3.82 16.25
CA THR A 259 -5.46 -4.91 16.65
C THR A 259 -6.92 -4.49 16.52
N TYR A 260 -7.79 -5.46 16.23
CA TYR A 260 -9.23 -5.24 16.24
C TYR A 260 -9.76 -5.32 17.68
N SER A 261 -10.57 -4.34 18.07
CA SER A 261 -11.27 -4.34 19.38
C SER A 261 -12.71 -3.89 19.20
#